data_8ac3d78b821b9cce46a13cfd06788bad
#
_entry.id   8ac3d78b821b9cce46a13cfd06788bad
#
_cell.length_a   1.000
_cell.length_b   1.000
_cell.length_c   1.000
_cell.angle_alpha   90.00
_cell.angle_beta   90.00
_cell.angle_gamma   90.00
#
_symmetry.space_group_name_H-M   'P 1'
#
loop_
_entity.id
_entity.type
_entity.pdbx_description
1 polymer ?
#
loop_
_entity_poly.entity_id
_entity_poly.type
_entity_poly.pdbx_seq_one_letter_code
_entity_poly.pdbx_strand_id
1 'polypeptide(L)'
;RSTLMRSSVASDVYKRQLLSNGHILLEGVPGLAKTLAIKTLASLIDAKYSRIQFTPDLLPADVMGTMIYSQAKEQFQIKKGPIFANFVLADEINRAPAKVQSALLEAMQERQVTIGEQTFKLDDPFLVMATQNPIEQEGTYPLPEAQVDRFMLKVIIGYPKKEEEKLIIRQNISGRKIDIKPVLQPSEICLLYTSPSPRDG
;
A
#
# COMPACT_ATOMS: atom_id res chain seq x y z
N ARG A 1 -12.90 -10.79 9.68
CA ARG A 1 -13.95 -11.29 8.74
C ARG A 1 -13.40 -11.14 7.33
N SER A 2 -13.07 -12.26 6.67
CA SER A 2 -12.65 -12.27 5.26
C SER A 2 -13.89 -12.15 4.35
N THR A 3 -13.88 -11.20 3.42
CA THR A 3 -14.97 -11.02 2.45
C THR A 3 -14.42 -11.28 1.05
N LEU A 4 -15.04 -12.22 0.33
CA LEU A 4 -14.71 -12.53 -1.07
C LEU A 4 -15.34 -11.45 -1.96
N MET A 5 -14.54 -10.73 -2.75
CA MET A 5 -15.03 -9.54 -3.46
C MET A 5 -14.83 -9.59 -4.97
N ARG A 6 -15.84 -9.10 -5.71
CA ARG A 6 -15.85 -8.85 -7.15
C ARG A 6 -15.17 -7.51 -7.47
N SER A 7 -14.74 -7.28 -8.70
CA SER A 7 -13.95 -6.08 -9.10
C SER A 7 -14.62 -4.74 -8.79
N SER A 8 -15.95 -4.62 -8.91
CA SER A 8 -16.68 -3.41 -8.51
C SER A 8 -16.65 -3.17 -7.00
N VAL A 9 -16.65 -4.24 -6.21
CA VAL A 9 -16.59 -4.18 -4.76
C VAL A 9 -15.19 -3.84 -4.27
N ALA A 10 -14.14 -4.24 -5.01
CA ALA A 10 -12.77 -3.82 -4.72
C ALA A 10 -12.63 -2.28 -4.80
N SER A 11 -13.23 -1.64 -5.82
CA SER A 11 -13.23 -0.18 -5.94
C SER A 11 -13.88 0.52 -4.74
N ASP A 12 -15.00 -0.02 -4.23
CA ASP A 12 -15.67 0.55 -3.06
C ASP A 12 -14.88 0.33 -1.77
N VAL A 13 -14.15 -0.77 -1.67
CA VAL A 13 -13.24 -1.03 -0.55
C VAL A 13 -12.13 0.01 -0.49
N TYR A 14 -11.50 0.33 -1.62
CA TYR A 14 -10.43 1.34 -1.65
C TYR A 14 -10.92 2.73 -1.24
N LYS A 15 -12.13 3.12 -1.67
CA LYS A 15 -12.74 4.39 -1.26
C LYS A 15 -13.02 4.44 0.23
N ARG A 16 -13.63 3.39 0.78
CA ARG A 16 -13.91 3.29 2.22
C ARG A 16 -12.64 3.35 3.04
N GLN A 17 -11.61 2.65 2.59
CA GLN A 17 -10.32 2.60 3.26
C GLN A 17 -9.64 3.96 3.29
N LEU A 18 -9.69 4.69 2.16
CA LEU A 18 -9.20 6.05 2.09
C LEU A 18 -9.89 6.94 3.14
N LEU A 19 -11.23 6.81 3.26
CA LEU A 19 -12.03 7.58 4.20
C LEU A 19 -11.85 7.15 5.67
N SER A 20 -11.40 5.94 5.92
CA SER A 20 -11.19 5.41 7.29
C SER A 20 -9.73 5.44 7.74
N ASN A 21 -8.82 5.97 6.89
CA ASN A 21 -7.38 6.09 7.18
C ASN A 21 -6.70 4.80 7.66
N GLY A 22 -7.15 3.65 7.15
CA GLY A 22 -6.65 2.34 7.53
C GLY A 22 -5.81 1.66 6.45
N HIS A 23 -5.12 0.58 6.78
CA HIS A 23 -4.29 -0.20 5.85
C HIS A 23 -5.04 -1.44 5.37
N ILE A 24 -4.72 -1.95 4.16
CA ILE A 24 -5.39 -3.11 3.54
C ILE A 24 -4.41 -4.24 3.29
N LEU A 25 -4.84 -5.46 3.57
CA LEU A 25 -4.18 -6.68 3.12
C LEU A 25 -5.02 -7.34 2.01
N LEU A 26 -4.42 -7.47 0.84
CA LEU A 26 -5.02 -8.16 -0.30
C LEU A 26 -4.43 -9.56 -0.45
N GLU A 27 -5.24 -10.56 -0.29
CA GLU A 27 -4.86 -11.94 -0.53
C GLU A 27 -5.43 -12.40 -1.87
N GLY A 28 -4.59 -12.95 -2.73
CA GLY A 28 -5.03 -13.46 -4.03
C GLY A 28 -3.92 -13.57 -5.04
N VAL A 29 -4.24 -14.25 -6.14
CA VAL A 29 -3.32 -14.55 -7.23
C VAL A 29 -2.72 -13.30 -7.89
N PRO A 30 -1.49 -13.37 -8.41
CA PRO A 30 -0.88 -12.29 -9.15
C PRO A 30 -1.67 -11.94 -10.43
N GLY A 31 -1.50 -10.70 -10.93
CA GLY A 31 -2.09 -10.27 -12.20
C GLY A 31 -3.49 -9.64 -12.13
N LEU A 32 -4.11 -9.51 -10.96
CA LEU A 32 -5.48 -9.00 -10.80
C LEU A 32 -5.57 -7.45 -10.68
N ALA A 33 -4.77 -6.72 -11.45
CA ALA A 33 -4.81 -5.25 -11.55
C ALA A 33 -4.72 -4.47 -10.22
N LYS A 34 -4.21 -5.09 -9.14
CA LYS A 34 -4.05 -4.50 -7.80
C LYS A 34 -3.21 -3.21 -7.88
N THR A 35 -2.10 -3.27 -8.60
CA THR A 35 -1.19 -2.13 -8.82
C THR A 35 -1.87 -0.98 -9.57
N LEU A 36 -2.72 -1.29 -10.55
CA LEU A 36 -3.43 -0.27 -11.32
C LEU A 36 -4.43 0.48 -10.43
N ALA A 37 -5.15 -0.22 -9.58
CA ALA A 37 -6.17 0.37 -8.71
C ALA A 37 -5.56 1.40 -7.74
N ILE A 38 -4.48 1.04 -7.02
CA ILE A 38 -3.85 1.95 -6.07
C ILE A 38 -3.14 3.11 -6.78
N LYS A 39 -2.49 2.85 -7.93
CA LYS A 39 -1.86 3.90 -8.73
C LYS A 39 -2.89 4.91 -9.25
N THR A 40 -4.04 4.42 -9.72
CA THR A 40 -5.16 5.27 -10.16
C THR A 40 -5.68 6.12 -9.01
N LEU A 41 -5.88 5.53 -7.84
CA LEU A 41 -6.33 6.24 -6.65
C LEU A 41 -5.35 7.35 -6.24
N ALA A 42 -4.05 7.05 -6.21
CA ALA A 42 -3.02 8.04 -5.91
C ALA A 42 -3.02 9.20 -6.92
N SER A 43 -3.18 8.89 -8.21
CA SER A 43 -3.25 9.91 -9.26
C SER A 43 -4.50 10.79 -9.17
N LEU A 44 -5.64 10.24 -8.71
CA LEU A 44 -6.88 11.01 -8.50
C LEU A 44 -6.78 12.01 -7.34
N ILE A 45 -5.87 11.78 -6.40
CA ILE A 45 -5.70 12.58 -5.17
C ILE A 45 -4.45 13.46 -5.25
N ASP A 46 -3.73 13.45 -6.35
CA ASP A 46 -2.43 14.12 -6.49
C ASP A 46 -1.41 13.73 -5.39
N ALA A 47 -1.43 12.47 -5.00
CA ALA A 47 -0.64 11.95 -3.90
C ALA A 47 0.56 11.15 -4.41
N LYS A 48 1.64 11.15 -3.62
CA LYS A 48 2.83 10.35 -3.91
C LYS A 48 2.51 8.86 -3.81
N TYR A 49 2.88 8.13 -4.84
CA TYR A 49 2.75 6.68 -4.92
C TYR A 49 4.12 6.01 -4.93
N SER A 50 4.25 4.94 -4.18
CA SER A 50 5.43 4.07 -4.19
C SER A 50 5.03 2.61 -4.26
N ARG A 51 5.80 1.80 -5.00
CA ARG A 51 5.67 0.34 -5.02
C ARG A 51 6.95 -0.27 -4.50
N ILE A 52 6.81 -1.16 -3.54
CA ILE A 52 7.89 -1.94 -2.93
C ILE A 52 7.61 -3.40 -3.23
N GLN A 53 8.48 -4.04 -4.02
CA GLN A 53 8.44 -5.47 -4.25
C GLN A 53 9.19 -6.15 -3.11
N PHE A 54 8.51 -6.99 -2.35
CA PHE A 54 9.11 -7.74 -1.25
C PHE A 54 9.79 -8.99 -1.79
N THR A 55 11.06 -9.17 -1.45
CA THR A 55 11.92 -10.28 -1.87
C THR A 55 12.68 -10.83 -0.66
N PRO A 56 13.19 -12.09 -0.73
CA PRO A 56 13.90 -12.70 0.41
C PRO A 56 15.18 -11.98 0.83
N ASP A 57 15.78 -11.22 -0.05
CA ASP A 57 17.03 -10.45 0.16
C ASP A 57 16.79 -9.00 0.61
N LEU A 58 15.52 -8.55 0.66
CA LEU A 58 15.17 -7.18 1.06
C LEU A 58 15.56 -6.91 2.52
N LEU A 59 16.15 -5.74 2.75
CA LEU A 59 16.52 -5.27 4.08
C LEU A 59 15.56 -4.16 4.56
N PRO A 60 15.38 -3.99 5.88
CA PRO A 60 14.58 -2.88 6.42
C PRO A 60 15.04 -1.51 5.91
N ALA A 61 16.37 -1.31 5.73
CA ALA A 61 16.94 -0.08 5.21
C ALA A 61 16.52 0.25 3.77
N ASP A 62 16.23 -0.77 2.95
CA ASP A 62 15.76 -0.59 1.58
C ASP A 62 14.34 -0.01 1.54
N VAL A 63 13.55 -0.29 2.56
CA VAL A 63 12.16 0.18 2.69
C VAL A 63 12.11 1.52 3.42
N MET A 64 12.80 1.63 4.56
CA MET A 64 12.75 2.79 5.46
C MET A 64 13.70 3.90 5.01
N GLY A 65 14.84 3.53 4.45
CA GLY A 65 15.94 4.42 4.16
C GLY A 65 17.14 4.19 5.07
N THR A 66 18.23 4.87 4.76
CA THR A 66 19.51 4.68 5.43
C THR A 66 20.31 5.97 5.50
N MET A 67 21.33 5.99 6.36
CA MET A 67 22.33 7.03 6.34
C MET A 67 23.46 6.66 5.37
N ILE A 68 23.82 7.57 4.48
CA ILE A 68 24.93 7.44 3.56
C ILE A 68 25.96 8.53 3.83
N TYR A 69 27.24 8.16 3.82
CA TYR A 69 28.32 9.13 3.94
C TYR A 69 28.55 9.82 2.59
N SER A 70 28.42 11.14 2.55
CA SER A 70 28.71 11.95 1.36
C SER A 70 30.16 12.43 1.42
N GLN A 71 31.02 11.87 0.57
CA GLN A 71 32.43 12.30 0.47
C GLN A 71 32.55 13.78 0.03
N ALA A 72 31.65 14.27 -0.81
CA ALA A 72 31.68 15.65 -1.29
C ALA A 72 31.33 16.67 -0.20
N LYS A 73 30.57 16.27 0.83
CA LYS A 73 30.17 17.15 1.93
C LYS A 73 30.81 16.76 3.27
N GLU A 74 31.58 15.67 3.29
CA GLU A 74 32.24 15.09 4.47
C GLU A 74 31.29 14.87 5.66
N GLN A 75 30.03 14.51 5.35
CA GLN A 75 28.99 14.31 6.36
C GLN A 75 28.03 13.18 6.01
N PHE A 76 27.38 12.62 7.00
CA PHE A 76 26.30 11.67 6.82
C PHE A 76 25.03 12.38 6.35
N GLN A 77 24.39 11.81 5.34
CA GLN A 77 23.12 12.28 4.81
C GLN A 77 22.08 11.17 4.90
N ILE A 78 20.86 11.53 5.26
CA ILE A 78 19.75 10.60 5.29
C ILE A 78 19.15 10.47 3.89
N LYS A 79 19.15 9.25 3.38
CA LYS A 79 18.43 8.87 2.17
C LYS A 79 17.13 8.19 2.59
N LYS A 80 16.01 8.91 2.45
CA LYS A 80 14.67 8.37 2.72
C LYS A 80 14.34 7.24 1.75
N GLY A 81 13.73 6.17 2.27
CA GLY A 81 13.30 5.01 1.50
C GLY A 81 11.93 5.22 0.82
N PRO A 82 11.48 4.22 0.06
CA PRO A 82 10.22 4.28 -0.68
C PRO A 82 8.96 4.33 0.19
N ILE A 83 9.07 4.08 1.49
CA ILE A 83 7.95 4.21 2.43
C ILE A 83 7.48 5.67 2.61
N PHE A 84 8.32 6.66 2.30
CA PHE A 84 7.97 8.08 2.36
C PHE A 84 7.12 8.52 1.17
N ALA A 85 5.94 7.91 1.08
CA ALA A 85 4.90 8.21 0.11
C ALA A 85 3.53 8.12 0.79
N ASN A 86 2.52 8.78 0.22
CA ASN A 86 1.16 8.73 0.75
C ASN A 86 0.50 7.37 0.52
N PHE A 87 0.75 6.77 -0.65
CA PHE A 87 0.22 5.46 -1.04
C PHE A 87 1.37 4.50 -1.32
N VAL A 88 1.47 3.46 -0.52
CA VAL A 88 2.50 2.43 -0.63
C VAL A 88 1.86 1.10 -0.99
N LEU A 89 2.27 0.53 -2.11
CA LEU A 89 1.97 -0.86 -2.46
C LEU A 89 3.13 -1.74 -1.99
N ALA A 90 2.90 -2.51 -0.94
CA ALA A 90 3.81 -3.54 -0.46
C ALA A 90 3.46 -4.87 -1.14
N ASP A 91 4.11 -5.14 -2.29
CA ASP A 91 3.77 -6.28 -3.14
C ASP A 91 4.49 -7.54 -2.66
N GLU A 92 3.73 -8.63 -2.47
CA GLU A 92 4.20 -9.93 -1.97
C GLU A 92 4.91 -9.85 -0.60
N ILE A 93 4.26 -9.19 0.37
CA ILE A 93 4.83 -8.96 1.72
C ILE A 93 5.32 -10.25 2.40
N ASN A 94 4.69 -11.38 2.11
CA ASN A 94 5.05 -12.69 2.66
C ASN A 94 6.35 -13.27 2.07
N ARG A 95 6.98 -12.65 1.08
CA ARG A 95 8.28 -13.07 0.55
C ARG A 95 9.47 -12.49 1.31
N ALA A 96 9.28 -11.40 2.02
CA ALA A 96 10.39 -10.78 2.77
C ALA A 96 10.55 -11.40 4.17
N PRO A 97 11.79 -11.36 4.71
CA PRO A 97 12.07 -11.80 6.07
C PRO A 97 11.21 -11.07 7.12
N ALA A 98 10.93 -11.74 8.24
CA ALA A 98 10.10 -11.19 9.32
C ALA A 98 10.56 -9.82 9.83
N LYS A 99 11.86 -9.53 9.79
CA LYS A 99 12.40 -8.21 10.18
C LYS A 99 11.90 -7.08 9.29
N VAL A 100 11.79 -7.31 7.98
CA VAL A 100 11.29 -6.30 7.03
C VAL A 100 9.79 -6.12 7.19
N GLN A 101 9.05 -7.22 7.34
CA GLN A 101 7.62 -7.19 7.62
C GLN A 101 7.33 -6.39 8.89
N SER A 102 8.05 -6.70 9.99
CA SER A 102 7.88 -6.00 11.27
C SER A 102 8.17 -4.51 11.17
N ALA A 103 9.23 -4.11 10.46
CA ALA A 103 9.57 -2.70 10.24
C ALA A 103 8.45 -1.96 9.49
N LEU A 104 7.89 -2.56 8.43
CA LEU A 104 6.75 -1.96 7.71
C LEU A 104 5.53 -1.82 8.62
N LEU A 105 5.19 -2.86 9.38
CA LEU A 105 4.02 -2.88 10.27
C LEU A 105 4.17 -1.88 11.43
N GLU A 106 5.39 -1.67 11.94
CA GLU A 106 5.68 -0.64 12.92
C GLU A 106 5.46 0.76 12.33
N ALA A 107 6.02 1.02 11.15
CA ALA A 107 5.84 2.30 10.46
C ALA A 107 4.35 2.59 10.13
N MET A 108 3.56 1.55 9.82
CA MET A 108 2.11 1.68 9.61
C MET A 108 1.39 2.09 10.89
N GLN A 109 1.79 1.55 12.02
CA GLN A 109 1.16 1.79 13.33
C GLN A 109 1.55 3.14 13.91
N GLU A 110 2.86 3.42 13.92
CA GLU A 110 3.43 4.62 14.55
C GLU A 110 3.39 5.85 13.65
N ARG A 111 3.12 5.68 12.34
CA ARG A 111 3.13 6.75 11.33
C ARG A 111 4.43 7.55 11.29
N GLN A 112 5.51 6.90 11.64
CA GLN A 112 6.84 7.48 11.66
C GLN A 112 7.91 6.41 11.40
N VAL A 113 9.09 6.85 10.98
CA VAL A 113 10.26 6.00 10.71
C VAL A 113 11.49 6.61 11.35
N THR A 114 12.27 5.80 12.06
CA THR A 114 13.55 6.22 12.62
C THR A 114 14.69 5.75 11.73
N ILE A 115 15.54 6.69 11.31
CA ILE A 115 16.73 6.42 10.48
C ILE A 115 17.94 6.96 11.24
N GLY A 116 18.80 6.07 11.72
CA GLY A 116 19.88 6.44 12.65
C GLY A 116 19.30 6.98 13.96
N GLU A 117 19.62 8.22 14.29
CA GLU A 117 19.14 8.90 15.51
C GLU A 117 17.93 9.83 15.27
N GLN A 118 17.45 9.92 14.03
CA GLN A 118 16.39 10.86 13.68
C GLN A 118 15.09 10.14 13.34
N THR A 119 13.99 10.64 13.89
CA THR A 119 12.64 10.15 13.61
C THR A 119 11.91 11.11 12.67
N PHE A 120 11.33 10.55 11.62
CA PHE A 120 10.59 11.26 10.59
C PHE A 120 9.15 10.81 10.58
N LYS A 121 8.22 11.76 10.65
CA LYS A 121 6.80 11.47 10.43
C LYS A 121 6.56 11.15 8.95
N LEU A 122 5.64 10.24 8.71
CA LEU A 122 5.13 9.96 7.36
C LEU A 122 4.05 10.98 7.00
N ASP A 123 3.96 11.32 5.72
CA ASP A 123 2.99 12.31 5.22
C ASP A 123 1.56 11.76 5.30
N ASP A 124 0.61 12.57 5.75
CA ASP A 124 -0.81 12.23 5.73
C ASP A 124 -1.47 12.64 4.39
N PRO A 125 -2.41 11.85 3.85
CA PRO A 125 -2.79 10.50 4.28
C PRO A 125 -1.69 9.47 4.00
N PHE A 126 -1.51 8.50 4.90
CA PHE A 126 -0.58 7.39 4.72
C PHE A 126 -1.33 6.07 4.67
N LEU A 127 -1.38 5.46 3.51
CA LEU A 127 -2.09 4.21 3.27
C LEU A 127 -1.16 3.16 2.67
N VAL A 128 -1.07 2.03 3.35
CA VAL A 128 -0.36 0.84 2.85
C VAL A 128 -1.37 -0.18 2.37
N MET A 129 -1.16 -0.63 1.14
CA MET A 129 -1.82 -1.78 0.56
C MET A 129 -0.80 -2.90 0.43
N ALA A 130 -0.88 -3.89 1.30
CA ALA A 130 -0.03 -5.07 1.21
C ALA A 130 -0.72 -6.16 0.38
N THR A 131 0.06 -6.88 -0.43
CA THR A 131 -0.43 -8.06 -1.14
C THR A 131 0.28 -9.30 -0.63
N GLN A 132 -0.44 -10.42 -0.56
CA GLN A 132 0.15 -11.73 -0.35
C GLN A 132 -0.42 -12.74 -1.32
N ASN A 133 0.42 -13.68 -1.75
CA ASN A 133 0.02 -14.79 -2.58
C ASN A 133 -0.10 -16.05 -1.70
N PRO A 134 -1.32 -16.60 -1.49
CA PRO A 134 -1.50 -17.75 -0.62
C PRO A 134 -1.04 -19.07 -1.26
N ILE A 135 -0.80 -19.10 -2.58
CA ILE A 135 -0.51 -20.33 -3.33
C ILE A 135 0.99 -20.67 -3.27
N GLU A 136 1.85 -19.67 -3.20
CA GLU A 136 3.30 -19.86 -3.08
C GLU A 136 3.68 -20.20 -1.64
N GLN A 137 4.07 -21.46 -1.39
CA GLN A 137 4.51 -21.93 -0.08
C GLN A 137 6.03 -21.95 0.07
N GLU A 138 6.78 -22.11 -1.02
CA GLU A 138 8.25 -22.11 -0.98
C GLU A 138 8.81 -20.69 -0.89
N GLY A 139 9.73 -20.48 0.05
CA GLY A 139 10.40 -19.18 0.25
C GLY A 139 9.50 -18.06 0.77
N THR A 140 8.39 -18.42 1.45
CA THR A 140 7.48 -17.43 2.04
C THR A 140 7.56 -17.45 3.57
N TYR A 141 7.36 -16.26 4.16
CA TYR A 141 7.27 -16.03 5.60
C TYR A 141 5.84 -15.55 5.89
N PRO A 142 4.91 -16.45 6.29
CA PRO A 142 3.54 -16.06 6.53
C PRO A 142 3.46 -15.02 7.64
N LEU A 143 2.59 -14.04 7.48
CA LEU A 143 2.31 -13.06 8.53
C LEU A 143 1.59 -13.76 9.70
N PRO A 144 2.10 -13.64 10.92
CA PRO A 144 1.38 -14.08 12.12
C PRO A 144 0.02 -13.36 12.24
N GLU A 145 -0.98 -14.02 12.82
CA GLU A 145 -2.34 -13.48 12.94
C GLU A 145 -2.35 -12.11 13.65
N ALA A 146 -1.57 -11.94 14.71
CA ALA A 146 -1.40 -10.67 15.41
C ALA A 146 -0.84 -9.52 14.53
N GLN A 147 -0.15 -9.85 13.44
CA GLN A 147 0.33 -8.87 12.47
C GLN A 147 -0.71 -8.57 11.40
N VAL A 148 -1.55 -9.54 11.04
CA VAL A 148 -2.69 -9.36 10.14
C VAL A 148 -3.73 -8.42 10.75
N ASP A 149 -3.92 -8.43 12.06
CA ASP A 149 -4.85 -7.54 12.78
C ASP A 149 -4.50 -6.05 12.68
N ARG A 150 -3.27 -5.72 12.29
CA ARG A 150 -2.87 -4.32 12.01
C ARG A 150 -3.44 -3.77 10.71
N PHE A 151 -3.94 -4.64 9.85
CA PHE A 151 -4.68 -4.24 8.67
C PHE A 151 -6.17 -4.12 9.01
N MET A 152 -6.73 -2.96 8.73
CA MET A 152 -8.16 -2.71 8.98
C MET A 152 -9.06 -3.67 8.21
N LEU A 153 -8.60 -4.09 7.03
CA LEU A 153 -9.37 -4.97 6.15
C LEU A 153 -8.46 -5.99 5.46
N LYS A 154 -8.85 -7.26 5.56
CA LYS A 154 -8.30 -8.34 4.74
C LYS A 154 -9.29 -8.69 3.64
N VAL A 155 -8.88 -8.55 2.39
CA VAL A 155 -9.69 -8.81 1.20
C VAL A 155 -9.13 -10.00 0.43
N ILE A 156 -9.96 -11.00 0.20
CA ILE A 156 -9.60 -12.16 -0.63
C ILE A 156 -10.11 -11.91 -2.05
N ILE A 157 -9.17 -11.85 -3.01
CA ILE A 157 -9.46 -11.63 -4.42
C ILE A 157 -9.33 -12.97 -5.15
N GLY A 158 -10.47 -13.50 -5.60
CA GLY A 158 -10.52 -14.68 -6.44
C GLY A 158 -10.34 -14.37 -7.92
N TYR A 159 -10.26 -15.41 -8.75
CA TYR A 159 -10.24 -15.26 -10.21
C TYR A 159 -11.54 -14.60 -10.72
N PRO A 160 -11.42 -13.72 -11.72
CA PRO A 160 -12.61 -13.16 -12.37
C PRO A 160 -13.42 -14.26 -13.06
N LYS A 161 -14.70 -14.02 -13.20
CA LYS A 161 -15.57 -14.90 -14.00
C LYS A 161 -15.24 -14.77 -15.49
N LYS A 162 -15.57 -15.79 -16.29
CA LYS A 162 -15.32 -15.79 -17.75
C LYS A 162 -15.85 -14.55 -18.47
N GLU A 163 -17.01 -14.03 -18.05
CA GLU A 163 -17.59 -12.81 -18.61
C GLU A 163 -16.77 -11.56 -18.26
N GLU A 164 -16.24 -11.49 -17.05
CA GLU A 164 -15.37 -10.39 -16.59
C GLU A 164 -14.01 -10.44 -17.29
N GLU A 165 -13.43 -11.63 -17.49
CA GLU A 165 -12.21 -11.80 -18.28
C GLU A 165 -12.36 -11.30 -19.71
N LYS A 166 -13.48 -11.62 -20.37
CA LYS A 166 -13.78 -11.13 -21.74
C LYS A 166 -13.84 -9.61 -21.79
N LEU A 167 -14.42 -8.96 -20.76
CA LEU A 167 -14.47 -7.50 -20.68
C LEU A 167 -13.07 -6.90 -20.48
N ILE A 168 -12.24 -7.49 -19.60
CA ILE A 168 -10.86 -7.07 -19.36
C ILE A 168 -10.04 -7.18 -20.66
N ILE A 169 -10.16 -8.30 -21.37
CA ILE A 169 -9.47 -8.50 -22.66
C ILE A 169 -9.90 -7.45 -23.67
N ARG A 170 -11.20 -7.20 -23.82
CA ARG A 170 -11.73 -6.17 -24.76
C ARG A 170 -11.23 -4.76 -24.41
N GLN A 171 -11.17 -4.41 -23.13
CA GLN A 171 -10.66 -3.11 -22.67
C GLN A 171 -9.17 -2.97 -22.96
N ASN A 172 -8.37 -4.02 -22.73
CA ASN A 172 -6.94 -4.01 -23.01
C ASN A 172 -6.63 -3.91 -24.52
N ILE A 173 -7.40 -4.61 -25.36
CA ILE A 173 -7.24 -4.56 -26.83
C ILE A 173 -7.64 -3.18 -27.36
N SER A 174 -8.61 -2.51 -26.76
CA SER A 174 -9.06 -1.18 -27.21
C SER A 174 -8.00 -0.07 -27.00
N GLY A 175 -6.93 -0.34 -26.24
CA GLY A 175 -5.80 0.58 -26.06
C GLY A 175 -6.17 1.95 -25.44
N ARG A 176 -7.38 2.09 -24.90
CA ARG A 176 -7.83 3.34 -24.27
C ARG A 176 -6.99 3.61 -23.03
N LYS A 177 -5.99 4.49 -23.15
CA LYS A 177 -5.37 5.13 -22.01
C LYS A 177 -6.41 6.09 -21.40
N ILE A 178 -6.84 5.80 -20.20
CA ILE A 178 -7.66 6.72 -19.42
C ILE A 178 -6.73 7.81 -18.91
N ASP A 179 -6.88 9.03 -19.39
CA ASP A 179 -6.17 10.19 -18.85
C ASP A 179 -6.79 10.53 -17.49
N ILE A 180 -6.06 10.21 -16.42
CA ILE A 180 -6.51 10.41 -15.04
C ILE A 180 -6.02 11.79 -14.61
N LYS A 181 -6.96 12.69 -14.37
CA LYS A 181 -6.65 14.02 -13.80
C LYS A 181 -6.93 14.00 -12.30
N PRO A 182 -6.11 14.68 -11.48
CA PRO A 182 -6.38 14.87 -10.07
C PRO A 182 -7.73 15.55 -9.86
N VAL A 183 -8.50 15.02 -8.89
CA VAL A 183 -9.83 15.54 -8.54
C VAL A 183 -9.82 16.09 -7.12
N LEU A 184 -8.93 15.60 -6.26
CA LEU A 184 -8.79 15.97 -4.85
C LEU A 184 -7.32 16.17 -4.51
N GLN A 185 -7.06 17.02 -3.51
CA GLN A 185 -5.75 17.17 -2.90
C GLN A 185 -5.64 16.28 -1.64
N PRO A 186 -4.43 15.83 -1.25
CA PRO A 186 -4.23 15.07 -0.02
C PRO A 186 -4.78 15.77 1.24
N SER A 187 -4.64 17.09 1.31
CA SER A 187 -5.14 17.93 2.41
C SER A 187 -6.66 17.89 2.56
N GLU A 188 -7.41 17.79 1.46
CA GLU A 188 -8.87 17.71 1.50
C GLU A 188 -9.35 16.38 2.10
N ILE A 189 -8.60 15.30 1.88
CA ILE A 189 -8.89 14.00 2.48
C ILE A 189 -8.60 14.03 3.98
N CYS A 190 -7.54 14.68 4.41
CA CYS A 190 -7.23 14.84 5.83
C CYS A 190 -8.36 15.58 6.57
N LEU A 191 -9.01 16.56 5.95
CA LEU A 191 -10.15 17.25 6.53
C LEU A 191 -11.35 16.33 6.79
N LEU A 192 -11.54 15.29 5.96
CA LEU A 192 -12.62 14.32 6.17
C LEU A 192 -12.41 13.45 7.43
N TYR A 193 -11.15 13.25 7.86
CA TYR A 193 -10.85 12.50 9.08
C TYR A 193 -11.07 13.33 10.36
N THR A 194 -10.95 14.65 10.26
CA THR A 194 -11.03 15.57 11.39
C THR A 194 -12.39 16.23 11.53
N SER A 195 -13.29 16.08 10.57
CA SER A 195 -14.65 16.58 10.64
C SER A 195 -15.44 15.84 11.73
N PRO A 196 -16.07 16.54 12.68
CA PRO A 196 -16.92 15.91 13.67
C PRO A 196 -18.07 15.19 12.98
N SER A 197 -18.40 14.00 13.48
CA SER A 197 -19.52 13.23 12.98
C SER A 197 -20.83 14.03 13.20
N PRO A 198 -21.80 14.00 12.26
CA PRO A 198 -23.11 14.59 12.48
C PRO A 198 -23.87 14.02 13.69
N ARG A 199 -23.34 12.97 14.33
CA ARG A 199 -23.89 12.35 15.55
C ARG A 199 -23.27 12.86 16.83
N ASP A 200 -22.26 13.74 16.75
CA ASP A 200 -21.55 14.30 17.91
C ASP A 200 -22.10 15.70 18.31
N GLY A 201 -23.26 16.07 17.75
CA GLY A 201 -24.01 17.29 18.06
C GLY A 201 -25.36 17.02 18.69
#